data_d00ba6cb9f9ee2d75f1125d26d57944c
#
_entry.id   d00ba6cb9f9ee2d75f1125d26d57944c
#
_cell.length_a   1.000
_cell.length_b   1.000
_cell.length_c   1.000
_cell.angle_alpha   90.00
_cell.angle_beta   90.00
_cell.angle_gamma   90.00
#
_symmetry.space_group_name_H-M   'P 1'
#
loop_
_entity.id
_entity.type
_entity.pdbx_description
1 polymer ?
#
loop_
_entity_poly.entity_id
_entity_poly.type
_entity_poly.pdbx_seq_one_letter_code
_entity_poly.pdbx_strand_id
1 'polypeptide(L)'
;YIGGDGVAEQEFDLLKLTSTNYKVELVWSQYYSMAGTATSVIENTKMMDPASTVAEERNRVIAEAKFLRAWAYFDIVRLWGDAPMVLDLIPTITAENLDKWYPVMYPERSVADKIYDQILDDLNEENTIRYLVSKNKGVFQATKGAAYALRAKVLATRGEKSTRDYAKVVEACDKVIAEGYTLVGNFDELWQPDKKFSSESIFEVYYTSDAPNWAYWV
;
A
#
# COMPACT_ATOMS: atom_id res chain seq x y z
N TYR A 1 5.11 24.97 18.90
CA TYR A 1 6.16 25.31 17.92
C TYR A 1 7.53 25.04 18.54
N ILE A 2 8.25 24.09 17.99
CA ILE A 2 9.62 23.79 18.39
C ILE A 2 10.53 24.49 17.39
N GLY A 3 11.28 25.48 17.82
CA GLY A 3 12.10 26.39 16.99
C GLY A 3 13.30 25.72 16.31
N GLY A 4 13.07 24.68 15.54
CA GLY A 4 14.05 23.95 14.74
C GLY A 4 13.47 23.42 13.44
N ASP A 5 12.15 23.52 13.27
CA ASP A 5 11.48 23.03 12.08
C ASP A 5 11.71 23.96 10.88
N GLY A 6 11.89 23.36 9.70
CA GLY A 6 11.97 24.11 8.45
C GLY A 6 10.64 24.77 8.08
N VAL A 7 10.67 25.63 7.06
CA VAL A 7 9.47 26.34 6.61
C VAL A 7 8.35 25.36 6.19
N ALA A 8 8.71 24.24 5.60
CA ALA A 8 7.74 23.26 5.13
C ALA A 8 6.99 22.56 6.27
N GLU A 9 7.67 22.26 7.38
CA GLU A 9 7.07 21.69 8.59
C GLU A 9 6.15 22.71 9.28
N GLN A 10 6.59 23.98 9.34
CA GLN A 10 5.79 25.06 9.92
C GLN A 10 4.44 25.27 9.19
N GLU A 11 4.38 25.04 7.87
CA GLU A 11 3.14 25.12 7.11
C GLU A 11 2.10 24.10 7.62
N PHE A 12 2.52 22.91 8.04
CA PHE A 12 1.63 21.90 8.64
C PHE A 12 1.15 22.36 10.02
N ASP A 13 2.05 22.81 10.89
CA ASP A 13 1.70 23.28 12.24
C ASP A 13 0.72 24.44 12.22
N LEU A 14 0.90 25.34 11.27
CA LEU A 14 0.05 26.53 11.10
C LEU A 14 -1.20 26.27 10.26
N LEU A 15 -1.41 25.05 9.74
CA LEU A 15 -2.48 24.68 8.82
C LEU A 15 -2.54 25.61 7.58
N LYS A 16 -1.37 26.00 7.07
CA LYS A 16 -1.19 26.93 5.93
C LYS A 16 -0.40 26.28 4.81
N LEU A 17 -0.73 25.04 4.48
CA LEU A 17 -0.06 24.30 3.40
C LEU A 17 -0.18 25.05 2.06
N THR A 18 0.96 25.17 1.39
CA THR A 18 1.04 25.72 0.03
C THR A 18 1.20 24.61 -0.99
N SER A 19 0.83 24.89 -2.25
CA SER A 19 1.01 23.95 -3.36
C SER A 19 2.48 23.68 -3.71
N THR A 20 3.40 24.46 -3.16
CA THR A 20 4.85 24.35 -3.37
C THR A 20 5.56 23.71 -2.18
N ASN A 21 4.84 23.17 -1.21
CA ASN A 21 5.43 22.50 -0.07
C ASN A 21 6.15 21.22 -0.51
N TYR A 22 7.46 21.19 -0.37
CA TYR A 22 8.27 20.07 -0.84
C TYR A 22 8.01 18.75 -0.10
N LYS A 23 7.50 18.78 1.14
CA LYS A 23 7.12 17.57 1.88
C LYS A 23 5.90 16.91 1.25
N VAL A 24 4.94 17.69 0.77
CA VAL A 24 3.78 17.18 0.05
C VAL A 24 4.22 16.53 -1.27
N GLU A 25 5.10 17.19 -2.02
CA GLU A 25 5.68 16.65 -3.26
C GLU A 25 6.46 15.35 -3.00
N LEU A 26 7.28 15.32 -1.93
CA LEU A 26 8.06 14.14 -1.55
C LEU A 26 7.16 12.94 -1.26
N VAL A 27 6.12 13.13 -0.44
CA VAL A 27 5.18 12.06 -0.07
C VAL A 27 4.40 11.57 -1.30
N TRP A 28 3.95 12.49 -2.17
CA TRP A 28 3.33 12.14 -3.45
C TRP A 28 4.25 11.26 -4.30
N SER A 29 5.48 11.69 -4.51
CA SER A 29 6.47 10.97 -5.32
C SER A 29 6.79 9.58 -4.75
N GLN A 30 6.88 9.45 -3.44
CA GLN A 30 7.15 8.17 -2.77
C GLN A 30 6.01 7.17 -2.96
N TYR A 31 4.74 7.59 -2.78
CA TYR A 31 3.61 6.70 -3.01
C TYR A 31 3.45 6.30 -4.48
N TYR A 32 3.67 7.22 -5.42
CA TYR A 32 3.66 6.87 -6.84
C TYR A 32 4.83 5.98 -7.24
N SER A 33 6.00 6.16 -6.66
CA SER A 33 7.14 5.24 -6.84
C SER A 33 6.79 3.84 -6.34
N MET A 34 6.16 3.72 -5.16
CA MET A 34 5.70 2.45 -4.62
C MET A 34 4.66 1.79 -5.53
N ALA A 35 3.64 2.52 -5.96
CA ALA A 35 2.60 2.02 -6.86
C ALA A 35 3.16 1.59 -8.22
N GLY A 36 4.05 2.38 -8.82
CA GLY A 36 4.71 2.08 -10.08
C GLY A 36 5.62 0.86 -10.00
N THR A 37 6.41 0.74 -8.92
CA THR A 37 7.24 -0.44 -8.67
C THR A 37 6.39 -1.69 -8.53
N ALA A 38 5.30 -1.62 -7.75
CA ALA A 38 4.37 -2.73 -7.59
C ALA A 38 3.72 -3.14 -8.93
N THR A 39 3.29 -2.17 -9.74
CA THR A 39 2.76 -2.41 -11.11
C THR A 39 3.81 -3.10 -11.97
N SER A 40 5.06 -2.65 -11.94
CA SER A 40 6.16 -3.27 -12.69
C SER A 40 6.40 -4.72 -12.28
N VAL A 41 6.37 -5.02 -10.97
CA VAL A 41 6.49 -6.39 -10.47
C VAL A 41 5.33 -7.26 -10.98
N ILE A 42 4.09 -6.77 -10.87
CA ILE A 42 2.89 -7.50 -11.32
C ILE A 42 3.01 -7.86 -12.80
N GLU A 43 3.28 -6.88 -13.65
CA GLU A 43 3.28 -7.08 -15.11
C GLU A 43 4.48 -7.91 -15.59
N ASN A 44 5.68 -7.67 -15.07
CA ASN A 44 6.84 -8.48 -15.41
C ASN A 44 6.68 -9.93 -14.93
N THR A 45 6.10 -10.16 -13.74
CA THR A 45 5.87 -11.52 -13.24
C THR A 45 4.83 -12.27 -14.09
N LYS A 46 3.80 -11.58 -14.60
CA LYS A 46 2.83 -12.19 -15.55
C LYS A 46 3.49 -12.62 -16.87
N MET A 47 4.51 -11.88 -17.32
CA MET A 47 5.22 -12.18 -18.57
C MET A 47 6.29 -13.27 -18.44
N MET A 48 6.63 -13.71 -17.22
CA MET A 48 7.60 -14.79 -17.01
C MET A 48 7.11 -16.09 -17.64
N ASP A 49 8.05 -16.84 -18.26
CA ASP A 49 7.75 -18.14 -18.83
C ASP A 49 7.19 -19.10 -17.74
N PRO A 50 5.96 -19.63 -17.94
CA PRO A 50 5.37 -20.59 -17.02
C PRO A 50 6.20 -21.83 -16.77
N ALA A 51 7.05 -22.22 -17.71
CA ALA A 51 7.93 -23.37 -17.56
C ALA A 51 9.16 -23.09 -16.67
N SER A 52 9.52 -21.81 -16.49
CA SER A 52 10.71 -21.42 -15.71
C SER A 52 10.42 -21.12 -14.23
N THR A 53 9.15 -21.03 -13.83
CA THR A 53 8.74 -20.63 -12.48
C THR A 53 7.58 -21.47 -11.96
N VAL A 54 7.59 -21.72 -10.64
CA VAL A 54 6.47 -22.40 -9.97
C VAL A 54 5.26 -21.42 -9.94
N ALA A 55 4.12 -21.88 -10.44
CA ALA A 55 2.91 -21.05 -10.54
C ALA A 55 2.46 -20.46 -9.20
N GLU A 56 2.60 -21.22 -8.11
CA GLU A 56 2.24 -20.77 -6.76
C GLU A 56 3.13 -19.59 -6.32
N GLU A 57 4.42 -19.69 -6.54
CA GLU A 57 5.39 -18.64 -6.20
C GLU A 57 5.14 -17.36 -7.01
N ARG A 58 4.88 -17.50 -8.30
CA ARG A 58 4.53 -16.40 -9.17
C ARG A 58 3.25 -15.68 -8.70
N ASN A 59 2.21 -16.45 -8.36
CA ASN A 59 0.97 -15.89 -7.84
C ASN A 59 1.17 -15.20 -6.49
N ARG A 60 2.04 -15.72 -5.63
CA ARG A 60 2.40 -15.09 -4.36
C ARG A 60 3.09 -13.74 -4.58
N VAL A 61 4.07 -13.67 -5.46
CA VAL A 61 4.78 -12.42 -5.78
C VAL A 61 3.81 -11.37 -6.33
N ILE A 62 2.91 -11.77 -7.23
CA ILE A 62 1.85 -10.87 -7.74
C ILE A 62 0.94 -10.40 -6.61
N ALA A 63 0.55 -11.28 -5.70
CA ALA A 63 -0.34 -10.94 -4.59
C ALA A 63 0.32 -9.96 -3.60
N GLU A 64 1.59 -10.14 -3.27
CA GLU A 64 2.33 -9.20 -2.43
C GLU A 64 2.46 -7.82 -3.10
N ALA A 65 2.78 -7.79 -4.39
CA ALA A 65 2.86 -6.54 -5.14
C ALA A 65 1.50 -5.83 -5.23
N LYS A 66 0.40 -6.56 -5.44
CA LYS A 66 -0.96 -6.01 -5.40
C LYS A 66 -1.31 -5.42 -4.03
N PHE A 67 -0.96 -6.11 -2.93
CA PHE A 67 -1.14 -5.55 -1.59
C PHE A 67 -0.41 -4.21 -1.40
N LEU A 68 0.85 -4.12 -1.85
CA LEU A 68 1.62 -2.88 -1.75
C LEU A 68 1.04 -1.78 -2.65
N ARG A 69 0.57 -2.11 -3.85
CA ARG A 69 -0.10 -1.15 -4.74
C ARG A 69 -1.41 -0.64 -4.13
N ALA A 70 -2.21 -1.54 -3.57
CA ALA A 70 -3.44 -1.18 -2.86
C ALA A 70 -3.16 -0.24 -1.68
N TRP A 71 -2.11 -0.48 -0.90
CA TRP A 71 -1.71 0.40 0.18
C TRP A 71 -1.33 1.79 -0.34
N ALA A 72 -0.45 1.86 -1.35
CA ALA A 72 -0.04 3.13 -1.93
C ALA A 72 -1.25 3.95 -2.43
N TYR A 73 -2.14 3.34 -3.21
CA TYR A 73 -3.34 4.03 -3.68
C TYR A 73 -4.33 4.38 -2.57
N PHE A 74 -4.41 3.60 -1.50
CA PHE A 74 -5.24 3.93 -0.35
C PHE A 74 -4.75 5.20 0.36
N ASP A 75 -3.45 5.39 0.49
CA ASP A 75 -2.90 6.62 1.05
C ASP A 75 -3.03 7.78 0.07
N ILE A 76 -2.78 7.58 -1.24
CA ILE A 76 -2.98 8.60 -2.27
C ILE A 76 -4.43 9.12 -2.25
N VAL A 77 -5.43 8.24 -2.29
CA VAL A 77 -6.84 8.67 -2.35
C VAL A 77 -7.31 9.37 -1.07
N ARG A 78 -6.77 9.00 0.09
CA ARG A 78 -7.10 9.67 1.36
C ARG A 78 -6.48 11.05 1.48
N LEU A 79 -5.28 11.24 0.94
CA LEU A 79 -4.54 12.50 1.04
C LEU A 79 -4.95 13.51 -0.05
N TRP A 80 -5.24 13.04 -1.27
CA TRP A 80 -5.46 13.92 -2.43
C TRP A 80 -6.82 13.76 -3.12
N GLY A 81 -7.62 12.78 -2.73
CA GLY A 81 -8.90 12.49 -3.39
C GLY A 81 -8.70 11.92 -4.79
N ASP A 82 -9.31 12.57 -5.79
CA ASP A 82 -9.13 12.20 -7.20
C ASP A 82 -7.65 12.30 -7.59
N ALA A 83 -7.12 11.23 -8.18
CA ALA A 83 -5.70 11.12 -8.50
C ALA A 83 -5.47 10.25 -9.74
N PRO A 84 -4.36 10.43 -10.47
CA PRO A 84 -4.01 9.54 -11.57
C PRO A 84 -3.83 8.08 -11.12
N MET A 85 -4.30 7.12 -11.92
CA MET A 85 -3.98 5.70 -11.73
C MET A 85 -3.05 5.22 -12.83
N VAL A 86 -1.92 4.62 -12.45
CA VAL A 86 -0.92 4.05 -13.35
C VAL A 86 -0.88 2.53 -13.10
N LEU A 87 -1.57 1.77 -13.96
CA LEU A 87 -1.75 0.33 -13.82
C LEU A 87 -1.04 -0.47 -14.91
N ASP A 88 -0.46 0.20 -15.89
CA ASP A 88 0.23 -0.39 -17.02
C ASP A 88 1.74 -0.26 -16.88
N LEU A 89 2.47 -1.25 -17.38
CA LEU A 89 3.91 -1.19 -17.55
C LEU A 89 4.23 -0.38 -18.81
N ILE A 90 4.86 0.78 -18.64
CA ILE A 90 5.27 1.62 -19.76
C ILE A 90 6.55 1.04 -20.36
N PRO A 91 6.54 0.65 -21.65
CA PRO A 91 7.73 0.13 -22.33
C PRO A 91 8.73 1.25 -22.63
N THR A 92 9.87 0.89 -23.20
CA THR A 92 10.78 1.89 -23.79
C THR A 92 10.02 2.72 -24.83
N ILE A 93 10.01 4.04 -24.66
CA ILE A 93 9.32 4.96 -25.56
C ILE A 93 10.18 5.22 -26.79
N THR A 94 9.57 5.06 -27.96
CA THR A 94 10.16 5.36 -29.28
C THR A 94 9.22 6.30 -30.04
N ALA A 95 9.70 6.86 -31.17
CA ALA A 95 8.86 7.71 -32.01
C ALA A 95 7.61 6.96 -32.53
N GLU A 96 7.71 5.65 -32.74
CA GLU A 96 6.63 4.83 -33.30
C GLU A 96 5.54 4.49 -32.27
N ASN A 97 5.88 4.53 -30.96
CA ASN A 97 4.92 4.13 -29.93
C ASN A 97 4.50 5.28 -28.99
N LEU A 98 5.04 6.47 -29.16
CA LEU A 98 4.82 7.64 -28.31
C LEU A 98 3.32 7.99 -28.21
N ASP A 99 2.62 8.09 -29.34
CA ASP A 99 1.21 8.48 -29.37
C ASP A 99 0.31 7.50 -28.59
N LYS A 100 0.66 6.21 -28.62
CA LYS A 100 -0.05 5.17 -27.87
C LYS A 100 0.16 5.32 -26.36
N TRP A 101 1.40 5.60 -25.95
CA TRP A 101 1.77 5.57 -24.53
C TRP A 101 1.71 6.93 -23.85
N TYR A 102 1.62 8.02 -24.62
CA TYR A 102 1.53 9.37 -24.06
C TYR A 102 0.36 9.53 -23.06
N PRO A 103 -0.87 9.06 -23.35
CA PRO A 103 -1.96 9.16 -22.36
C PRO A 103 -1.74 8.30 -21.10
N VAL A 104 -0.97 7.21 -21.20
CA VAL A 104 -0.63 6.35 -20.06
C VAL A 104 0.47 6.98 -19.21
N MET A 105 1.41 7.69 -19.83
CA MET A 105 2.47 8.44 -19.13
C MET A 105 1.93 9.68 -18.41
N TYR A 106 0.89 10.30 -18.95
CA TYR A 106 0.25 11.49 -18.41
C TYR A 106 -1.26 11.26 -18.22
N PRO A 107 -1.63 10.31 -17.31
CA PRO A 107 -3.02 9.94 -17.14
C PRO A 107 -3.80 11.08 -16.48
N GLU A 108 -5.05 11.22 -16.90
CA GLU A 108 -6.00 12.09 -16.21
C GLU A 108 -6.27 11.60 -14.79
N ARG A 109 -6.78 12.50 -13.96
CA ARG A 109 -7.21 12.14 -12.60
C ARG A 109 -8.43 11.22 -12.67
N SER A 110 -8.32 10.07 -12.05
CA SER A 110 -9.45 9.19 -11.80
C SER A 110 -10.23 9.67 -10.58
N VAL A 111 -11.54 9.59 -10.62
CA VAL A 111 -12.38 9.88 -9.46
C VAL A 111 -12.08 8.90 -8.32
N ALA A 112 -12.15 9.38 -7.08
CA ALA A 112 -11.80 8.62 -5.88
C ALA A 112 -12.48 7.24 -5.82
N ASP A 113 -13.75 7.14 -6.21
CA ASP A 113 -14.48 5.86 -6.21
C ASP A 113 -13.85 4.80 -7.11
N LYS A 114 -13.35 5.19 -8.29
CA LYS A 114 -12.62 4.26 -9.18
C LYS A 114 -11.30 3.80 -8.57
N ILE A 115 -10.62 4.69 -7.83
CA ILE A 115 -9.40 4.32 -7.12
C ILE A 115 -9.73 3.31 -6.01
N TYR A 116 -10.79 3.53 -5.25
CA TYR A 116 -11.26 2.56 -4.25
C TYR A 116 -11.67 1.22 -4.88
N ASP A 117 -12.30 1.21 -6.06
CA ASP A 117 -12.62 -0.02 -6.79
C ASP A 117 -11.33 -0.79 -7.12
N GLN A 118 -10.31 -0.11 -7.64
CA GLN A 118 -9.02 -0.73 -7.95
C GLN A 118 -8.32 -1.27 -6.70
N ILE A 119 -8.34 -0.55 -5.59
CA ILE A 119 -7.79 -1.01 -4.32
C ILE A 119 -8.48 -2.30 -3.87
N LEU A 120 -9.82 -2.38 -3.98
CA LEU A 120 -10.58 -3.57 -3.59
C LEU A 120 -10.36 -4.74 -4.56
N ASP A 121 -10.10 -4.48 -5.84
CA ASP A 121 -9.69 -5.50 -6.81
C ASP A 121 -8.29 -6.04 -6.49
N ASP A 122 -7.36 -5.18 -6.17
CA ASP A 122 -6.02 -5.58 -5.72
C ASP A 122 -6.04 -6.37 -4.40
N LEU A 123 -7.07 -6.16 -3.56
CA LEU A 123 -7.33 -6.90 -2.32
C LEU A 123 -8.41 -7.97 -2.48
N ASN A 124 -8.61 -8.50 -3.68
CA ASN A 124 -9.59 -9.53 -3.96
C ASN A 124 -9.19 -10.86 -3.30
N GLU A 125 -10.16 -11.57 -2.72
CA GLU A 125 -9.91 -12.82 -1.99
C GLU A 125 -9.44 -13.95 -2.91
N GLU A 126 -10.10 -14.13 -4.05
CA GLU A 126 -9.85 -15.23 -4.96
C GLU A 126 -8.57 -15.05 -5.78
N ASN A 127 -8.22 -13.81 -6.12
CA ASN A 127 -7.15 -13.50 -7.06
C ASN A 127 -5.89 -12.93 -6.39
N THR A 128 -5.96 -12.64 -5.07
CA THR A 128 -4.85 -12.02 -4.33
C THR A 128 -4.68 -12.64 -2.95
N ILE A 129 -5.63 -12.43 -2.04
CA ILE A 129 -5.43 -12.77 -0.62
C ILE A 129 -5.17 -14.27 -0.42
N ARG A 130 -5.80 -15.14 -1.21
CA ARG A 130 -5.59 -16.60 -1.13
C ARG A 130 -4.13 -17.02 -1.32
N TYR A 131 -3.35 -16.25 -2.08
CA TYR A 131 -1.94 -16.56 -2.38
C TYR A 131 -0.96 -15.97 -1.37
N LEU A 132 -1.40 -15.08 -0.50
CA LEU A 132 -0.58 -14.54 0.57
C LEU A 132 -0.34 -15.60 1.66
N VAL A 133 0.78 -15.46 2.36
CA VAL A 133 1.08 -16.30 3.51
C VAL A 133 0.16 -15.98 4.69
N SER A 134 -0.14 -16.98 5.50
CA SER A 134 -0.82 -16.76 6.78
C SER A 134 0.15 -16.16 7.79
N LYS A 135 -0.38 -15.62 8.90
CA LYS A 135 0.41 -15.16 10.04
C LYS A 135 1.48 -16.22 10.40
N ASN A 136 2.65 -15.78 10.76
CA ASN A 136 3.80 -16.58 11.23
C ASN A 136 4.64 -17.28 10.17
N LYS A 137 4.35 -17.13 8.88
CA LYS A 137 5.20 -17.75 7.83
C LYS A 137 6.18 -16.80 7.14
N GLY A 138 6.11 -15.51 7.43
CA GLY A 138 7.02 -14.54 6.83
C GLY A 138 6.95 -13.21 7.57
N VAL A 139 8.00 -12.92 8.28
CA VAL A 139 8.11 -11.73 9.14
C VAL A 139 8.15 -10.45 8.31
N PHE A 140 8.55 -10.54 7.03
CA PHE A 140 8.75 -9.39 6.13
C PHE A 140 7.84 -9.44 4.90
N GLN A 141 6.82 -10.28 4.91
CA GLN A 141 5.93 -10.49 3.77
C GLN A 141 4.53 -9.97 4.08
N ALA A 142 3.81 -9.56 3.04
CA ALA A 142 2.39 -9.31 3.17
C ALA A 142 1.66 -10.61 3.54
N THR A 143 0.84 -10.56 4.58
CA THR A 143 0.06 -11.71 5.06
C THR A 143 -1.40 -11.56 4.69
N LYS A 144 -2.15 -12.66 4.76
CA LYS A 144 -3.62 -12.62 4.61
C LYS A 144 -4.24 -11.65 5.60
N GLY A 145 -3.81 -11.69 6.86
CA GLY A 145 -4.30 -10.77 7.88
C GLY A 145 -4.01 -9.32 7.58
N ALA A 146 -2.81 -8.99 7.03
CA ALA A 146 -2.49 -7.63 6.59
C ALA A 146 -3.41 -7.16 5.46
N ALA A 147 -3.68 -8.03 4.48
CA ALA A 147 -4.57 -7.70 3.36
C ALA A 147 -6.03 -7.53 3.81
N TYR A 148 -6.54 -8.38 4.70
CA TYR A 148 -7.88 -8.22 5.28
C TYR A 148 -7.97 -6.96 6.14
N ALA A 149 -6.95 -6.62 6.93
CA ALA A 149 -6.93 -5.41 7.74
C ALA A 149 -6.95 -4.15 6.86
N LEU A 150 -6.17 -4.12 5.78
CA LEU A 150 -6.22 -3.04 4.80
C LEU A 150 -7.59 -2.97 4.12
N ARG A 151 -8.16 -4.11 3.69
CA ARG A 151 -9.51 -4.18 3.12
C ARG A 151 -10.56 -3.63 4.06
N ALA A 152 -10.53 -3.97 5.35
CA ALA A 152 -11.43 -3.42 6.36
C ALA A 152 -11.32 -1.90 6.47
N LYS A 153 -10.09 -1.35 6.51
CA LYS A 153 -9.85 0.10 6.52
C LYS A 153 -10.40 0.78 5.27
N VAL A 154 -10.18 0.20 4.09
CA VAL A 154 -10.69 0.71 2.81
C VAL A 154 -12.22 0.78 2.82
N LEU A 155 -12.88 -0.31 3.19
CA LEU A 155 -14.35 -0.39 3.27
C LEU A 155 -14.93 0.59 4.30
N ALA A 156 -14.25 0.78 5.42
CA ALA A 156 -14.66 1.73 6.47
C ALA A 156 -14.42 3.20 6.09
N THR A 157 -13.58 3.48 5.09
CA THR A 157 -13.21 4.84 4.68
C THR A 157 -13.93 5.28 3.42
N ARG A 158 -14.16 4.34 2.47
CA ARG A 158 -14.75 4.62 1.16
C ARG A 158 -16.14 5.26 1.27
N GLY A 159 -16.38 6.26 0.44
CA GLY A 159 -17.69 6.89 0.27
C GLY A 159 -18.23 7.61 1.50
N GLU A 160 -19.49 8.02 1.43
CA GLU A 160 -20.19 8.68 2.52
C GLU A 160 -20.44 7.72 3.69
N LYS A 161 -20.29 8.21 4.92
CA LYS A 161 -20.47 7.41 6.15
C LYS A 161 -21.83 6.68 6.19
N SER A 162 -22.88 7.32 5.69
CA SER A 162 -24.25 6.79 5.66
C SER A 162 -24.46 5.64 4.67
N THR A 163 -23.59 5.49 3.67
CA THR A 163 -23.72 4.50 2.59
C THR A 163 -22.72 3.35 2.70
N ARG A 164 -21.87 3.36 3.71
CA ARG A 164 -20.85 2.32 3.91
C ARG A 164 -21.47 0.99 4.29
N ASP A 165 -20.97 -0.08 3.67
CA ASP A 165 -21.35 -1.44 4.00
C ASP A 165 -20.55 -1.95 5.21
N TYR A 166 -21.03 -1.62 6.40
CA TYR A 166 -20.37 -2.03 7.64
C TYR A 166 -20.41 -3.55 7.88
N ALA A 167 -21.31 -4.29 7.24
CA ALA A 167 -21.31 -5.75 7.31
C ALA A 167 -20.03 -6.32 6.67
N LYS A 168 -19.62 -5.78 5.51
CA LYS A 168 -18.34 -6.17 4.88
C LYS A 168 -17.12 -5.72 5.67
N VAL A 169 -17.20 -4.62 6.41
CA VAL A 169 -16.11 -4.20 7.31
C VAL A 169 -15.94 -5.24 8.42
N VAL A 170 -17.05 -5.64 9.07
CA VAL A 170 -17.04 -6.66 10.13
C VAL A 170 -16.52 -7.99 9.59
N GLU A 171 -17.01 -8.45 8.43
CA GLU A 171 -16.52 -9.67 7.79
C GLU A 171 -15.00 -9.66 7.57
N ALA A 172 -14.45 -8.55 7.06
CA ALA A 172 -13.01 -8.42 6.87
C ALA A 172 -12.24 -8.43 8.21
N CYS A 173 -12.78 -7.79 9.25
CA CYS A 173 -12.20 -7.83 10.60
C CYS A 173 -12.23 -9.24 11.20
N ASP A 174 -13.32 -9.98 11.04
CA ASP A 174 -13.43 -11.36 11.52
C ASP A 174 -12.38 -12.28 10.85
N LYS A 175 -12.10 -12.06 9.57
CA LYS A 175 -11.03 -12.78 8.87
C LYS A 175 -9.64 -12.43 9.42
N VAL A 176 -9.38 -11.19 9.84
CA VAL A 176 -8.14 -10.83 10.53
C VAL A 176 -8.03 -11.58 11.86
N ILE A 177 -9.10 -11.61 12.66
CA ILE A 177 -9.14 -12.32 13.93
C ILE A 177 -8.90 -13.82 13.73
N ALA A 178 -9.49 -14.40 12.69
CA ALA A 178 -9.31 -15.82 12.35
C ALA A 178 -7.86 -16.19 11.98
N GLU A 179 -7.02 -15.24 11.54
CA GLU A 179 -5.59 -15.45 11.31
C GLU A 179 -4.78 -15.55 12.63
N GLY A 180 -5.42 -15.40 13.79
CA GLY A 180 -4.83 -15.66 15.10
C GLY A 180 -4.02 -14.50 15.69
N TYR A 181 -4.31 -13.25 15.31
CA TYR A 181 -3.74 -12.08 15.98
C TYR A 181 -4.37 -11.91 17.36
N THR A 182 -3.55 -11.62 18.35
CA THR A 182 -3.99 -11.45 19.75
C THR A 182 -3.26 -10.29 20.39
N LEU A 183 -3.95 -9.56 21.27
CA LEU A 183 -3.32 -8.50 22.03
C LEU A 183 -2.19 -9.05 22.92
N VAL A 184 -1.12 -8.30 23.09
CA VAL A 184 -0.07 -8.62 24.06
C VAL A 184 -0.58 -8.38 25.47
N GLY A 185 -0.16 -9.22 26.42
CA GLY A 185 -0.62 -9.12 27.80
C GLY A 185 -0.09 -7.91 28.56
N ASN A 186 1.06 -7.40 28.15
CA ASN A 186 1.69 -6.20 28.72
C ASN A 186 1.92 -5.15 27.63
N PHE A 187 1.24 -4.02 27.72
CA PHE A 187 1.33 -2.91 26.77
C PHE A 187 2.76 -2.39 26.57
N ASP A 188 3.58 -2.38 27.63
CA ASP A 188 4.96 -1.90 27.56
C ASP A 188 5.84 -2.75 26.64
N GLU A 189 5.47 -4.01 26.39
CA GLU A 189 6.20 -4.89 25.46
C GLU A 189 6.14 -4.42 24.01
N LEU A 190 5.10 -3.69 23.61
CA LEU A 190 4.97 -3.15 22.24
C LEU A 190 6.09 -2.18 21.88
N TRP A 191 6.70 -1.54 22.87
CA TRP A 191 7.70 -0.50 22.67
C TRP A 191 9.14 -1.00 22.87
N GLN A 192 9.30 -2.28 23.19
CA GLN A 192 10.64 -2.85 23.42
C GLN A 192 11.28 -3.25 22.08
N PRO A 193 12.53 -2.86 21.81
CA PRO A 193 13.20 -3.12 20.53
C PRO A 193 13.33 -4.62 20.19
N ASP A 194 13.41 -5.49 21.19
CA ASP A 194 13.53 -6.94 21.09
C ASP A 194 12.19 -7.67 20.97
N LYS A 195 11.05 -6.95 21.10
CA LYS A 195 9.68 -7.49 21.03
C LYS A 195 8.97 -7.17 19.72
N LYS A 196 9.73 -6.93 18.64
CA LYS A 196 9.17 -6.75 17.30
C LYS A 196 8.42 -8.00 16.84
N PHE A 197 7.50 -7.84 15.90
CA PHE A 197 6.66 -8.92 15.36
C PHE A 197 5.88 -9.66 16.45
N SER A 198 5.33 -8.90 17.39
CA SER A 198 4.52 -9.43 18.49
C SER A 198 3.26 -10.15 17.97
N SER A 199 2.55 -10.83 18.86
CA SER A 199 1.26 -11.46 18.53
C SER A 199 0.20 -10.47 18.06
N GLU A 200 0.34 -9.21 18.37
CA GLU A 200 -0.55 -8.11 17.99
C GLU A 200 -0.20 -7.50 16.63
N SER A 201 1.06 -7.62 16.19
CA SER A 201 1.52 -7.01 14.97
C SER A 201 0.93 -7.67 13.73
N ILE A 202 0.19 -6.91 12.93
CA ILE A 202 -0.43 -7.37 11.69
C ILE A 202 0.52 -7.19 10.50
N PHE A 203 1.19 -6.06 10.43
CA PHE A 203 2.18 -5.75 9.39
C PHE A 203 3.17 -4.71 9.90
N GLU A 204 4.45 -4.99 9.74
CA GLU A 204 5.53 -4.10 10.13
C GLU A 204 6.51 -3.87 8.99
N VAL A 205 6.99 -2.64 8.87
CA VAL A 205 8.16 -2.33 8.04
C VAL A 205 9.39 -2.41 8.93
N TYR A 206 10.26 -3.37 8.64
CA TYR A 206 11.41 -3.64 9.48
C TYR A 206 12.62 -2.81 9.08
N TYR A 207 13.16 -2.09 10.04
CA TYR A 207 14.41 -1.33 9.90
C TYR A 207 15.51 -2.02 10.72
N THR A 208 16.68 -2.23 10.10
CA THR A 208 17.85 -2.82 10.76
C THR A 208 18.99 -1.82 10.80
N SER A 209 19.88 -1.97 11.78
CA SER A 209 21.14 -1.20 11.85
C SER A 209 22.12 -1.56 10.74
N ASP A 210 21.95 -2.71 10.11
CA ASP A 210 22.89 -3.28 9.13
C ASP A 210 22.69 -2.73 7.71
N ALA A 211 21.58 -2.02 7.47
CA ALA A 211 21.32 -1.33 6.22
C ALA A 211 21.30 0.18 6.48
N PRO A 212 21.90 0.99 5.59
CA PRO A 212 21.76 2.44 5.67
C PRO A 212 20.29 2.79 5.40
N ASN A 213 19.49 2.82 6.45
CA ASN A 213 18.11 3.25 6.37
C ASN A 213 18.03 4.69 6.91
N TRP A 214 17.36 5.52 6.17
CA TRP A 214 17.14 6.93 6.49
C TRP A 214 15.99 7.13 7.49
N ALA A 215 15.60 6.09 8.22
CA ALA A 215 14.50 6.12 9.18
C ALA A 215 14.73 7.06 10.37
N TYR A 216 15.95 7.53 10.56
CA TYR A 216 16.28 8.51 11.61
C TYR A 216 15.76 9.92 11.33
N TRP A 217 15.17 10.16 10.15
CA TRP A 217 14.78 11.50 9.69
C TRP A 217 13.28 11.62 9.33
N VAL A 218 12.48 10.66 9.76
CA VAL A 218 11.01 10.69 9.57
C VAL A 218 10.32 11.00 10.89
#